data_8f03816231cc99f7e3b9101f00bd8270
#
_entry.id   8f03816231cc99f7e3b9101f00bd8270
#
_cell.length_a   1.000
_cell.length_b   1.000
_cell.length_c   1.000
_cell.angle_alpha   90.00
_cell.angle_beta   90.00
_cell.angle_gamma   90.00
#
_symmetry.space_group_name_H-M   'P 1'
#
loop_
_entity.id
_entity.type
_entity.pdbx_description
1 polymer ?
#
loop_
_entity_poly.entity_id
_entity_poly.type
_entity_poly.pdbx_seq_one_letter_code
_entity_poly.pdbx_strand_id
1 'polypeptide(L)'
;MKTDERSLRETDGDGESPRPKKRRHPALTFLGELPGLILMAFALALLIKSTLLQAFWIPTGSMEPTLVRGDRVIVAKVPYYFHDPQRGDVIVFEEPDPAKEPERGVWGAITHWLGQGLGFSPPDNPDYIKRVIGEPGDVVSARDGDVYVNDVRISEPYLHERTARFPETTVPSGELFVMGDNRSNSLDSRFGLGFVPIDRVVGKAVWIIWPVENMGGF
;
A
#
# COMPACT_ATOMS: atom_id res chain seq x y z
N MET A 1 -67.94 -72.56 -44.49
CA MET A 1 -66.80 -72.77 -45.38
C MET A 1 -65.75 -71.68 -45.17
N LYS A 2 -64.56 -72.10 -44.77
CA LYS A 2 -63.28 -71.37 -44.66
C LYS A 2 -63.20 -70.15 -43.74
N THR A 3 -62.81 -70.39 -42.54
CA THR A 3 -61.67 -69.85 -41.72
C THR A 3 -60.71 -68.89 -42.43
N ASP A 4 -60.48 -67.83 -41.83
CA ASP A 4 -59.12 -67.24 -41.87
C ASP A 4 -58.79 -66.51 -40.55
N GLU A 5 -57.91 -67.20 -39.80
CA GLU A 5 -57.23 -66.70 -38.61
C GLU A 5 -56.10 -65.77 -39.06
N ARG A 6 -56.05 -64.51 -38.58
CA ARG A 6 -54.88 -63.68 -38.75
C ARG A 6 -54.48 -63.11 -37.42
N SER A 7 -53.56 -63.84 -36.87
CA SER A 7 -52.47 -63.49 -35.98
C SER A 7 -52.40 -62.00 -35.55
N LEU A 8 -52.67 -61.75 -34.28
CA LEU A 8 -52.26 -60.57 -33.55
C LEU A 8 -50.79 -60.74 -33.20
N ARG A 9 -49.93 -59.90 -33.80
CA ARG A 9 -48.58 -59.71 -33.37
C ARG A 9 -48.62 -58.63 -32.27
N GLU A 10 -48.36 -59.07 -31.05
CA GLU A 10 -47.93 -58.23 -29.95
C GLU A 10 -46.59 -57.55 -30.32
N THR A 11 -46.58 -56.24 -30.45
CA THR A 11 -45.35 -55.44 -30.47
C THR A 11 -45.05 -55.06 -29.01
N ASP A 12 -44.12 -55.82 -28.41
CA ASP A 12 -43.45 -55.41 -27.18
C ASP A 12 -42.76 -54.05 -27.44
N GLY A 13 -43.38 -53.01 -26.95
CA GLY A 13 -42.76 -51.69 -26.85
C GLY A 13 -41.96 -51.62 -25.56
N ASP A 14 -40.63 -51.73 -25.67
CA ASP A 14 -39.69 -51.47 -24.59
C ASP A 14 -39.89 -50.03 -24.10
N GLY A 15 -40.70 -49.90 -23.05
CA GLY A 15 -40.88 -48.68 -22.29
C GLY A 15 -39.64 -48.42 -21.43
N GLU A 16 -38.61 -47.85 -22.03
CA GLU A 16 -37.46 -47.33 -21.28
C GLU A 16 -37.93 -46.18 -20.40
N SER A 17 -38.19 -46.47 -19.15
CA SER A 17 -38.55 -45.48 -18.15
C SER A 17 -37.38 -44.47 -17.96
N PRO A 18 -37.61 -43.17 -18.05
CA PRO A 18 -36.54 -42.16 -17.89
C PRO A 18 -35.95 -42.29 -16.51
N ARG A 19 -34.66 -42.63 -16.45
CA ARG A 19 -33.88 -42.65 -15.19
C ARG A 19 -33.99 -41.31 -14.46
N PRO A 20 -34.36 -41.28 -13.18
CA PRO A 20 -34.49 -40.01 -12.44
C PRO A 20 -33.14 -39.31 -12.42
N LYS A 21 -33.07 -38.14 -13.03
CA LYS A 21 -31.90 -37.24 -12.90
C LYS A 21 -31.72 -36.93 -11.41
N LYS A 22 -30.62 -37.43 -10.82
CA LYS A 22 -30.22 -37.15 -9.43
C LYS A 22 -30.20 -35.65 -9.28
N ARG A 23 -31.20 -35.05 -8.61
CA ARG A 23 -31.21 -33.67 -8.15
C ARG A 23 -30.08 -33.53 -7.14
N ARG A 24 -28.96 -32.92 -7.54
CA ARG A 24 -27.92 -32.54 -6.61
C ARG A 24 -28.54 -31.50 -5.64
N HIS A 25 -28.46 -31.79 -4.36
CA HIS A 25 -28.96 -30.85 -3.33
C HIS A 25 -28.23 -29.51 -3.50
N PRO A 26 -28.94 -28.37 -3.62
CA PRO A 26 -28.32 -27.06 -3.86
C PRO A 26 -27.29 -26.71 -2.77
N ALA A 27 -27.49 -27.20 -1.55
CA ALA A 27 -26.54 -27.04 -0.46
C ALA A 27 -25.19 -27.73 -0.70
N LEU A 28 -25.16 -28.92 -1.31
CA LEU A 28 -23.92 -29.65 -1.62
C LEU A 28 -23.14 -28.99 -2.78
N THR A 29 -23.85 -28.40 -3.73
CA THR A 29 -23.23 -27.64 -4.84
C THR A 29 -22.60 -26.36 -4.28
N PHE A 30 -23.32 -25.66 -3.40
CA PHE A 30 -22.82 -24.45 -2.73
C PHE A 30 -21.57 -24.74 -1.86
N LEU A 31 -21.56 -25.85 -1.09
CA LEU A 31 -20.36 -26.25 -0.33
C LEU A 31 -19.16 -26.55 -1.23
N GLY A 32 -19.38 -27.08 -2.43
CA GLY A 32 -18.33 -27.34 -3.40
C GLY A 32 -17.73 -26.09 -4.03
N GLU A 33 -18.50 -25.01 -4.11
CA GLU A 33 -18.09 -23.71 -4.66
C GLU A 33 -17.40 -22.81 -3.60
N LEU A 34 -17.67 -23.06 -2.31
CA LEU A 34 -17.16 -22.26 -1.20
C LEU A 34 -15.63 -22.10 -1.19
N PRO A 35 -14.82 -23.17 -1.40
CA PRO A 35 -13.36 -23.02 -1.45
C PRO A 35 -12.89 -22.11 -2.58
N GLY A 36 -13.52 -22.14 -3.73
CA GLY A 36 -13.21 -21.28 -4.87
C GLY A 36 -13.52 -19.80 -4.57
N LEU A 37 -14.68 -19.54 -3.93
CA LEU A 37 -15.07 -18.19 -3.52
C LEU A 37 -14.12 -17.62 -2.45
N ILE A 38 -13.74 -18.45 -1.48
CA ILE A 38 -12.78 -18.05 -0.42
C ILE A 38 -11.42 -17.74 -1.04
N LEU A 39 -10.93 -18.59 -1.96
CA LEU A 39 -9.65 -18.35 -2.64
C LEU A 39 -9.69 -17.08 -3.47
N MET A 40 -10.76 -16.83 -4.21
CA MET A 40 -10.94 -15.62 -4.99
C MET A 40 -11.02 -14.37 -4.11
N ALA A 41 -11.79 -14.41 -3.02
CA ALA A 41 -11.88 -13.31 -2.08
C ALA A 41 -10.53 -13.04 -1.40
N PHE A 42 -9.78 -14.07 -1.06
CA PHE A 42 -8.44 -13.96 -0.49
C PHE A 42 -7.44 -13.36 -1.51
N ALA A 43 -7.46 -13.82 -2.75
CA ALA A 43 -6.63 -13.27 -3.82
C ALA A 43 -6.93 -11.79 -4.07
N LEU A 44 -8.22 -11.41 -4.10
CA LEU A 44 -8.65 -10.02 -4.23
C LEU A 44 -8.21 -9.17 -3.03
N ALA A 45 -8.35 -9.69 -1.82
CA ALA A 45 -7.89 -8.99 -0.61
C ALA A 45 -6.36 -8.77 -0.61
N LEU A 46 -5.58 -9.78 -1.05
CA LEU A 46 -4.12 -9.63 -1.22
C LEU A 46 -3.79 -8.59 -2.30
N LEU A 47 -4.51 -8.59 -3.41
CA LEU A 47 -4.32 -7.60 -4.48
C LEU A 47 -4.58 -6.18 -3.96
N ILE A 48 -5.71 -5.96 -3.28
CA ILE A 48 -6.05 -4.66 -2.69
C ILE A 48 -4.98 -4.23 -1.69
N LYS A 49 -4.59 -5.13 -0.77
CA LYS A 49 -3.56 -4.85 0.24
C LYS A 49 -2.22 -4.48 -0.39
N SER A 50 -1.81 -5.17 -1.45
CA SER A 50 -0.50 -4.95 -2.08
C SER A 50 -0.44 -3.70 -2.96
N THR A 51 -1.58 -3.28 -3.55
CA THR A 51 -1.61 -2.20 -4.55
C THR A 51 -2.14 -0.88 -4.03
N LEU A 52 -3.05 -0.88 -3.04
CA LEU A 52 -3.76 0.33 -2.65
C LEU A 52 -3.33 0.91 -1.31
N LEU A 53 -3.17 0.05 -0.29
CA LEU A 53 -2.93 0.46 1.09
C LEU A 53 -1.87 -0.45 1.73
N GLN A 54 -0.97 0.16 2.49
CA GLN A 54 0.04 -0.56 3.25
C GLN A 54 0.14 0.03 4.67
N ALA A 55 0.24 -0.84 5.68
CA ALA A 55 0.48 -0.42 7.06
C ALA A 55 1.99 -0.41 7.34
N PHE A 56 2.47 0.70 7.92
CA PHE A 56 3.86 0.87 8.33
C PHE A 56 3.93 1.10 9.85
N TRP A 57 5.00 0.62 10.45
CA TRP A 57 5.34 0.90 11.84
C TRP A 57 6.36 2.03 11.89
N ILE A 58 6.20 2.97 12.83
CA ILE A 58 7.07 4.13 12.99
C ILE A 58 8.17 3.78 14.03
N PRO A 59 9.42 3.55 13.61
CA PRO A 59 10.49 3.13 14.52
C PRO A 59 11.20 4.31 15.19
N THR A 60 11.10 5.52 14.64
CA THR A 60 11.88 6.68 15.06
C THR A 60 11.00 7.87 15.41
N GLY A 61 11.52 8.80 16.21
CA GLY A 61 10.84 10.04 16.59
C GLY A 61 11.04 11.20 15.62
N SER A 62 11.50 10.97 14.39
CA SER A 62 11.83 12.07 13.45
C SER A 62 10.62 12.87 12.97
N MET A 63 9.41 12.34 13.16
CA MET A 63 8.14 12.97 12.78
C MET A 63 7.32 13.43 13.99
N GLU A 64 7.88 13.36 15.20
CA GLU A 64 7.22 13.91 16.39
C GLU A 64 7.05 15.42 16.25
N PRO A 65 5.91 15.97 16.69
CA PRO A 65 4.81 15.29 17.41
C PRO A 65 3.75 14.66 16.51
N THR A 66 3.80 14.84 15.19
CA THR A 66 2.77 14.35 14.25
C THR A 66 2.64 12.84 14.28
N LEU A 67 3.77 12.12 14.27
CA LEU A 67 3.84 10.67 14.41
C LEU A 67 4.84 10.32 15.50
N VAL A 68 4.42 9.49 16.43
CA VAL A 68 5.26 9.07 17.57
C VAL A 68 5.83 7.68 17.34
N ARG A 69 6.95 7.40 17.96
CA ARG A 69 7.53 6.05 17.93
C ARG A 69 6.52 5.01 18.42
N GLY A 70 6.31 3.96 17.64
CA GLY A 70 5.36 2.89 17.93
C GLY A 70 4.02 3.03 17.23
N ASP A 71 3.73 4.18 16.62
CA ASP A 71 2.53 4.35 15.79
C ASP A 71 2.54 3.37 14.62
N ARG A 72 1.34 2.96 14.21
CA ARG A 72 1.11 2.26 12.94
C ARG A 72 0.27 3.15 12.05
N VAL A 73 0.77 3.44 10.87
CA VAL A 73 0.14 4.33 9.92
C VAL A 73 -0.29 3.58 8.66
N ILE A 74 -1.42 3.99 8.11
CA ILE A 74 -1.85 3.57 6.76
C ILE A 74 -1.22 4.51 5.75
N VAL A 75 -0.57 3.91 4.77
CA VAL A 75 0.03 4.57 3.61
C VAL A 75 -0.80 4.23 2.38
N ALA A 76 -1.35 5.25 1.73
CA ALA A 76 -2.09 5.14 0.50
C ALA A 76 -1.15 5.34 -0.69
N LYS A 77 -1.13 4.35 -1.60
CA LYS A 77 -0.34 4.40 -2.84
C LYS A 77 -1.11 5.07 -3.98
N VAL A 78 -2.43 4.96 -3.94
CA VAL A 78 -3.35 5.40 -5.01
C VAL A 78 -3.20 6.86 -5.41
N PRO A 79 -3.05 7.84 -4.50
CA PRO A 79 -2.93 9.24 -4.90
C PRO A 79 -1.82 9.47 -5.93
N TYR A 80 -0.66 8.81 -5.74
CA TYR A 80 0.53 9.01 -6.55
C TYR A 80 0.56 8.23 -7.87
N TYR A 81 -0.53 7.52 -8.19
CA TYR A 81 -0.79 7.06 -9.56
C TYR A 81 -1.38 8.16 -10.46
N PHE A 82 -1.90 9.24 -9.87
CA PHE A 82 -2.62 10.30 -10.60
C PHE A 82 -1.93 11.66 -10.53
N HIS A 83 -1.12 11.91 -9.51
CA HIS A 83 -0.38 13.16 -9.32
C HIS A 83 0.87 12.92 -8.49
N ASP A 84 1.85 13.77 -8.64
CA ASP A 84 3.06 13.75 -7.83
C ASP A 84 2.78 14.16 -6.37
N PRO A 85 3.68 13.79 -5.43
CA PRO A 85 3.61 14.26 -4.05
C PRO A 85 3.63 15.78 -3.97
N GLN A 86 2.77 16.34 -3.11
CA GLN A 86 2.60 17.77 -2.94
C GLN A 86 3.19 18.26 -1.62
N ARG A 87 3.52 19.55 -1.55
CA ARG A 87 3.96 20.19 -0.31
C ARG A 87 2.95 19.99 0.81
N GLY A 88 3.45 19.57 1.97
CA GLY A 88 2.65 19.24 3.14
C GLY A 88 2.33 17.76 3.27
N ASP A 89 2.45 16.97 2.18
CA ASP A 89 2.23 15.52 2.25
C ASP A 89 3.27 14.85 3.15
N VAL A 90 2.81 13.96 4.02
CA VAL A 90 3.69 13.04 4.75
C VAL A 90 3.85 11.80 3.90
N ILE A 91 5.07 11.55 3.43
CA ILE A 91 5.37 10.47 2.49
C ILE A 91 6.24 9.40 3.13
N VAL A 92 6.00 8.15 2.72
CA VAL A 92 6.92 7.04 2.93
C VAL A 92 7.68 6.80 1.64
N PHE A 93 8.99 6.64 1.73
CA PHE A 93 9.86 6.45 0.58
C PHE A 93 11.04 5.53 0.94
N GLU A 94 11.56 4.84 -0.07
CA GLU A 94 12.75 4.01 0.06
C GLU A 94 14.01 4.87 0.17
N GLU A 95 15.03 4.35 0.85
CA GLU A 95 16.33 5.05 0.95
C GLU A 95 16.84 5.46 -0.43
N PRO A 96 17.26 6.72 -0.65
CA PRO A 96 17.69 7.19 -1.96
C PRO A 96 18.93 6.45 -2.51
N ASP A 97 19.80 5.95 -1.63
CA ASP A 97 20.99 5.18 -2.00
C ASP A 97 21.00 3.84 -1.24
N PRO A 98 20.17 2.86 -1.64
CA PRO A 98 20.13 1.57 -0.98
C PRO A 98 21.44 0.81 -1.21
N ALA A 99 22.08 0.37 -0.14
CA ALA A 99 23.14 -0.63 -0.23
C ALA A 99 22.57 -1.83 -1.01
N LYS A 100 23.31 -2.30 -2.04
CA LYS A 100 22.87 -3.34 -3.00
C LYS A 100 21.99 -4.40 -2.36
N GLU A 101 20.78 -4.53 -2.89
CA GLU A 101 19.86 -5.60 -2.48
C GLU A 101 20.54 -6.96 -2.60
N PRO A 102 20.39 -7.84 -1.59
CA PRO A 102 20.89 -9.19 -1.69
C PRO A 102 20.23 -9.91 -2.87
N GLU A 103 21.02 -10.47 -3.78
CA GLU A 103 20.52 -11.28 -4.90
C GLU A 103 19.73 -12.48 -4.36
N ARG A 104 18.42 -12.40 -4.41
CA ARG A 104 17.52 -13.49 -4.01
C ARG A 104 17.11 -14.28 -5.23
N GLY A 105 17.31 -15.59 -5.19
CA GLY A 105 16.76 -16.48 -6.20
C GLY A 105 15.21 -16.40 -6.23
N VAL A 106 14.57 -16.81 -7.33
CA VAL A 106 13.12 -16.70 -7.57
C VAL A 106 12.26 -17.21 -6.40
N TRP A 107 12.63 -18.33 -5.78
CA TRP A 107 11.93 -18.90 -4.63
C TRP A 107 12.09 -18.04 -3.36
N GLY A 108 13.26 -17.45 -3.16
CA GLY A 108 13.49 -16.51 -2.07
C GLY A 108 12.67 -15.24 -2.23
N ALA A 109 12.53 -14.73 -3.44
CA ALA A 109 11.68 -13.58 -3.76
C ALA A 109 10.20 -13.86 -3.49
N ILE A 110 9.68 -15.02 -3.89
CA ILE A 110 8.27 -15.42 -3.68
C ILE A 110 7.95 -15.56 -2.18
N THR A 111 8.79 -16.30 -1.44
CA THR A 111 8.57 -16.50 0.01
C THR A 111 8.70 -15.21 0.79
N HIS A 112 9.61 -14.34 0.39
CA HIS A 112 9.78 -13.02 1.00
C HIS A 112 8.59 -12.10 0.71
N TRP A 113 8.14 -12.02 -0.55
CA TRP A 113 6.96 -11.28 -0.95
C TRP A 113 5.69 -11.74 -0.19
N LEU A 114 5.50 -13.06 -0.06
CA LEU A 114 4.40 -13.61 0.75
C LEU A 114 4.54 -13.25 2.23
N GLY A 115 5.75 -13.34 2.77
CA GLY A 115 6.05 -13.00 4.17
C GLY A 115 5.78 -11.51 4.47
N GLN A 116 6.18 -10.62 3.58
CA GLN A 116 5.88 -9.18 3.68
C GLN A 116 4.37 -8.91 3.50
N GLY A 117 3.74 -9.54 2.51
CA GLY A 117 2.30 -9.41 2.26
C GLY A 117 1.44 -9.84 3.45
N LEU A 118 1.88 -10.84 4.21
CA LEU A 118 1.22 -11.34 5.41
C LEU A 118 1.68 -10.63 6.70
N GLY A 119 2.72 -9.78 6.62
CA GLY A 119 3.26 -9.03 7.76
C GLY A 119 4.21 -9.84 8.66
N PHE A 120 4.74 -10.96 8.18
CA PHE A 120 5.69 -11.81 8.91
C PHE A 120 7.16 -11.45 8.65
N SER A 121 7.46 -10.76 7.56
CA SER A 121 8.81 -10.32 7.24
C SER A 121 8.91 -8.79 7.29
N PRO A 122 9.95 -8.21 7.91
CA PRO A 122 10.21 -6.79 7.82
C PRO A 122 10.56 -6.42 6.36
N PRO A 123 10.32 -5.16 5.95
CA PRO A 123 10.79 -4.66 4.66
C PRO A 123 12.32 -4.72 4.59
N ASP A 124 12.86 -4.97 3.40
CA ASP A 124 14.29 -5.16 3.16
C ASP A 124 15.12 -3.90 3.35
N ASN A 125 14.52 -2.76 3.04
CA ASN A 125 15.13 -1.45 3.19
C ASN A 125 14.41 -0.66 4.30
N PRO A 126 15.13 0.14 5.09
CA PRO A 126 14.48 1.07 6.00
C PRO A 126 13.72 2.10 5.19
N ASP A 127 12.40 2.02 5.23
CA ASP A 127 11.56 3.07 4.68
C ASP A 127 11.66 4.30 5.58
N TYR A 128 11.91 5.44 4.95
CA TYR A 128 11.89 6.73 5.63
C TYR A 128 10.48 7.33 5.55
N ILE A 129 10.12 8.06 6.59
CA ILE A 129 8.90 8.86 6.60
C ILE A 129 9.25 10.31 6.88
N LYS A 130 8.86 11.22 5.99
CA LYS A 130 9.13 12.66 6.07
C LYS A 130 7.98 13.45 5.46
N ARG A 131 7.99 14.76 5.73
CA ARG A 131 7.06 15.70 5.11
C ARG A 131 7.70 16.37 3.91
N VAL A 132 6.96 16.46 2.80
CA VAL A 132 7.36 17.23 1.61
C VAL A 132 7.29 18.72 1.94
N ILE A 133 8.41 19.41 1.77
CA ILE A 133 8.55 20.86 1.97
C ILE A 133 8.74 21.59 0.66
N GLY A 134 9.53 21.03 -0.26
CA GLY A 134 9.78 21.60 -1.58
C GLY A 134 9.47 20.59 -2.68
N GLU A 135 8.81 21.07 -3.71
CA GLU A 135 8.49 20.37 -4.95
C GLU A 135 9.58 20.63 -6.01
N PRO A 136 9.64 19.87 -7.11
CA PRO A 136 10.63 20.10 -8.17
C PRO A 136 10.62 21.54 -8.67
N GLY A 137 11.80 22.17 -8.66
CA GLY A 137 12.00 23.58 -9.07
C GLY A 137 11.81 24.62 -7.95
N ASP A 138 11.32 24.23 -6.78
CA ASP A 138 11.23 25.15 -5.66
C ASP A 138 12.61 25.56 -5.12
N VAL A 139 12.69 26.76 -4.59
CA VAL A 139 13.82 27.25 -3.80
C VAL A 139 13.44 27.25 -2.33
N VAL A 140 14.05 26.37 -1.54
CA VAL A 140 13.75 26.20 -0.11
C VAL A 140 14.87 26.78 0.73
N SER A 141 14.52 27.52 1.78
CA SER A 141 15.47 28.07 2.75
C SER A 141 14.86 28.15 4.15
N ALA A 142 15.69 28.31 5.17
CA ALA A 142 15.21 28.68 6.52
C ALA A 142 16.01 29.85 7.10
N ARG A 143 15.27 30.82 7.61
CA ARG A 143 15.81 32.01 8.28
C ARG A 143 14.88 32.43 9.44
N ASP A 144 15.46 32.96 10.49
CA ASP A 144 14.74 33.43 11.67
C ASP A 144 13.81 32.40 12.35
N GLY A 145 14.09 31.10 12.11
CA GLY A 145 13.32 29.98 12.68
C GLY A 145 12.17 29.51 11.84
N ASP A 146 11.90 30.15 10.71
CA ASP A 146 10.83 29.81 9.77
C ASP A 146 11.39 29.27 8.44
N VAL A 147 10.60 28.44 7.76
CA VAL A 147 10.91 27.91 6.43
C VAL A 147 10.23 28.76 5.36
N TYR A 148 10.96 28.99 4.28
CA TYR A 148 10.50 29.73 3.11
C TYR A 148 10.63 28.87 1.87
N VAL A 149 9.63 28.94 1.01
CA VAL A 149 9.64 28.33 -0.32
C VAL A 149 9.33 29.41 -1.33
N ASN A 150 10.23 29.60 -2.29
CA ASN A 150 10.18 30.68 -3.28
C ASN A 150 9.98 32.07 -2.61
N ASP A 151 10.75 32.33 -1.55
CA ASP A 151 10.69 33.51 -0.69
C ASP A 151 9.39 33.72 0.10
N VAL A 152 8.42 32.80 0.00
CA VAL A 152 7.19 32.86 0.77
C VAL A 152 7.33 31.99 2.02
N ARG A 153 7.08 32.57 3.20
CA ARG A 153 7.04 31.83 4.46
C ARG A 153 5.90 30.83 4.42
N ILE A 154 6.19 29.54 4.68
CA ILE A 154 5.17 28.50 4.78
C ILE A 154 4.61 28.41 6.21
N SER A 155 3.34 28.03 6.32
CA SER A 155 2.70 27.79 7.62
C SER A 155 2.93 26.34 8.05
N GLU A 156 3.50 26.15 9.24
CA GLU A 156 3.86 24.83 9.76
C GLU A 156 3.29 24.63 11.18
N PRO A 157 1.94 24.55 11.30
CA PRO A 157 1.27 24.48 12.61
C PRO A 157 1.56 23.19 13.39
N TYR A 158 2.11 22.19 12.72
CA TYR A 158 2.51 20.91 13.31
C TYR A 158 3.85 20.96 14.06
N LEU A 159 4.61 22.06 13.94
CA LEU A 159 5.90 22.18 14.61
C LEU A 159 5.76 22.64 16.06
N HIS A 160 6.56 22.06 16.94
CA HIS A 160 6.73 22.51 18.30
C HIS A 160 8.06 23.26 18.52
N GLU A 161 8.92 23.30 17.52
CA GLU A 161 10.23 23.94 17.58
C GLU A 161 10.55 24.71 16.31
N ARG A 162 11.52 25.61 16.43
CA ARG A 162 11.98 26.41 15.29
C ARG A 162 12.94 25.63 14.41
N THR A 163 12.92 25.92 13.13
CA THR A 163 13.84 25.33 12.17
C THR A 163 15.20 26.03 12.20
N ALA A 164 16.29 25.27 12.36
CA ALA A 164 17.63 25.80 12.23
C ALA A 164 17.85 26.38 10.82
N ARG A 165 18.61 27.48 10.75
CA ARG A 165 18.92 28.13 9.48
C ARG A 165 19.66 27.20 8.54
N PHE A 166 19.24 27.18 7.28
CA PHE A 166 19.98 26.59 6.16
C PHE A 166 19.90 27.48 4.91
N PRO A 167 20.89 27.41 4.01
CA PRO A 167 20.95 28.27 2.84
C PRO A 167 19.86 27.92 1.82
N GLU A 168 19.61 28.82 0.90
CA GLU A 168 18.76 28.57 -0.25
C GLU A 168 19.25 27.36 -1.03
N THR A 169 18.30 26.44 -1.30
CA THR A 169 18.56 25.17 -1.96
C THR A 169 17.48 24.95 -3.01
N THR A 170 17.87 24.86 -4.27
CA THR A 170 16.92 24.58 -5.37
C THR A 170 16.68 23.10 -5.46
N VAL A 171 15.41 22.70 -5.49
CA VAL A 171 14.99 21.30 -5.64
C VAL A 171 15.16 20.87 -7.10
N PRO A 172 15.94 19.81 -7.39
CA PRO A 172 16.11 19.33 -8.75
C PRO A 172 14.80 18.84 -9.38
N SER A 173 14.77 18.75 -10.72
CA SER A 173 13.64 18.16 -11.43
C SER A 173 13.48 16.68 -11.09
N GLY A 174 12.26 16.27 -10.80
CA GLY A 174 11.92 14.89 -10.44
C GLY A 174 12.28 14.49 -9.00
N GLU A 175 12.69 15.43 -8.16
CA GLU A 175 13.09 15.21 -6.78
C GLU A 175 12.27 16.06 -5.80
N LEU A 176 12.27 15.68 -4.54
CA LEU A 176 11.58 16.36 -3.45
C LEU A 176 12.56 16.79 -2.37
N PHE A 177 12.31 17.95 -1.76
CA PHE A 177 12.96 18.36 -0.53
C PHE A 177 12.05 17.99 0.64
N VAL A 178 12.52 17.12 1.52
CA VAL A 178 11.74 16.60 2.62
C VAL A 178 12.35 16.93 3.97
N MET A 179 11.52 17.14 4.99
CA MET A 179 11.97 17.38 6.35
C MET A 179 11.15 16.54 7.34
N GLY A 180 11.79 16.19 8.47
CA GLY A 180 11.06 15.65 9.61
C GLY A 180 10.34 16.75 10.38
N ASP A 181 9.22 16.43 10.98
CA ASP A 181 8.49 17.38 11.85
C ASP A 181 9.26 17.63 13.15
N ASN A 182 10.05 16.64 13.62
CA ASN A 182 11.03 16.84 14.68
C ASN A 182 12.33 17.41 14.10
N ARG A 183 12.38 18.72 13.95
CA ARG A 183 13.43 19.47 13.25
C ARG A 183 14.83 19.27 13.81
N SER A 184 14.96 19.09 15.10
CA SER A 184 16.24 18.87 15.79
C SER A 184 16.70 17.42 15.76
N ASN A 185 15.80 16.46 15.51
CA ASN A 185 16.07 15.03 15.55
C ASN A 185 15.62 14.32 14.27
N SER A 186 15.99 14.87 13.11
CA SER A 186 15.65 14.30 11.81
C SER A 186 16.85 14.30 10.88
N LEU A 187 17.18 13.12 10.36
CA LEU A 187 18.02 13.00 9.17
C LEU A 187 17.09 13.21 7.95
N ASP A 188 17.29 14.32 7.25
CA ASP A 188 16.44 14.72 6.13
C ASP A 188 17.24 15.52 5.07
N SER A 189 16.55 16.16 4.13
CA SER A 189 17.19 16.84 3.01
C SER A 189 18.16 17.95 3.42
N ARG A 190 18.05 18.46 4.64
CA ARG A 190 19.00 19.44 5.19
C ARG A 190 20.34 18.81 5.59
N PHE A 191 20.33 17.55 6.02
CA PHE A 191 21.47 16.90 6.69
C PHE A 191 21.67 15.46 6.19
N GLY A 192 22.31 15.30 5.04
CA GLY A 192 22.86 14.01 4.60
C GLY A 192 21.91 13.03 3.92
N LEU A 193 20.58 13.18 4.03
CA LEU A 193 19.64 12.37 3.25
C LEU A 193 19.64 12.79 1.77
N GLY A 194 19.83 14.11 1.51
CA GLY A 194 19.72 14.65 0.15
C GLY A 194 18.28 14.80 -0.31
N PHE A 195 18.10 14.96 -1.61
CA PHE A 195 16.79 15.00 -2.24
C PHE A 195 16.23 13.60 -2.42
N VAL A 196 14.90 13.48 -2.44
CA VAL A 196 14.19 12.21 -2.61
C VAL A 196 13.62 12.14 -4.02
N PRO A 197 14.07 11.20 -4.86
CA PRO A 197 13.46 10.97 -6.17
C PRO A 197 11.98 10.58 -6.04
N ILE A 198 11.12 11.18 -6.88
CA ILE A 198 9.67 10.93 -6.83
C ILE A 198 9.34 9.46 -7.07
N ASP A 199 10.10 8.78 -7.90
CA ASP A 199 9.94 7.34 -8.20
C ASP A 199 10.26 6.41 -7.02
N ARG A 200 10.94 6.92 -5.97
CA ARG A 200 11.19 6.19 -4.72
C ARG A 200 10.09 6.35 -3.69
N VAL A 201 9.07 7.17 -3.97
CA VAL A 201 7.96 7.38 -3.05
C VAL A 201 7.01 6.19 -3.08
N VAL A 202 6.87 5.51 -1.95
CA VAL A 202 5.98 4.36 -1.76
C VAL A 202 4.52 4.80 -1.68
N GLY A 203 4.24 5.93 -0.98
CA GLY A 203 2.90 6.46 -0.85
C GLY A 203 2.75 7.54 0.21
N LYS A 204 1.53 8.04 0.34
CA LYS A 204 1.13 9.08 1.30
C LYS A 204 0.64 8.44 2.60
N ALA A 205 1.23 8.79 3.73
CA ALA A 205 0.70 8.45 5.03
C ALA A 205 -0.55 9.29 5.33
N VAL A 206 -1.67 8.64 5.66
CA VAL A 206 -2.97 9.31 5.73
C VAL A 206 -3.68 9.14 7.07
N TRP A 207 -3.38 8.08 7.81
CA TRP A 207 -4.11 7.76 9.03
C TRP A 207 -3.29 6.93 10.00
N ILE A 208 -3.35 7.25 11.32
CA ILE A 208 -2.80 6.43 12.39
C ILE A 208 -3.86 5.42 12.83
N ILE A 209 -3.53 4.12 12.78
CA ILE A 209 -4.46 3.03 13.15
C ILE A 209 -4.13 2.39 14.50
N TRP A 210 -2.98 2.69 15.07
CA TRP A 210 -2.52 2.18 16.35
C TRP A 210 -1.41 3.08 16.91
N PRO A 211 -1.33 3.31 18.23
CA PRO A 211 -2.27 2.86 19.26
C PRO A 211 -3.61 3.62 19.20
N VAL A 212 -4.63 3.11 19.89
CA VAL A 212 -6.01 3.63 19.81
C VAL A 212 -6.08 5.08 20.29
N GLU A 213 -5.21 5.46 21.22
CA GLU A 213 -5.11 6.83 21.79
C GLU A 213 -4.67 7.86 20.75
N ASN A 214 -3.92 7.44 19.73
CA ASN A 214 -3.37 8.30 18.67
C ASN A 214 -4.15 8.17 17.35
N MET A 215 -5.21 7.34 17.30
CA MET A 215 -5.96 7.11 16.05
C MET A 215 -6.51 8.40 15.47
N GLY A 216 -6.19 8.66 14.21
CA GLY A 216 -6.65 9.85 13.49
C GLY A 216 -5.89 10.13 12.20
N GLY A 217 -6.40 11.10 11.43
CA GLY A 217 -5.67 11.72 10.34
C GLY A 217 -4.79 12.86 10.85
N PHE A 218 -3.80 13.26 10.08
CA PHE A 218 -2.82 14.32 10.42
C PHE A 218 -2.46 15.17 9.20
#